data_2660eb9c2ff4d90c6d28ea3a211807a7
#
_entry.id   2660eb9c2ff4d90c6d28ea3a211807a7
#
_cell.length_a   1.000
_cell.length_b   1.000
_cell.length_c   1.000
_cell.angle_alpha   90.00
_cell.angle_beta   90.00
_cell.angle_gamma   90.00
#
_symmetry.space_group_name_H-M   'P 1'
#
loop_
_entity.id
_entity.type
_entity.pdbx_description
1 polymer ?
#
loop_
_entity_poly.entity_id
_entity_poly.type
_entity_poly.pdbx_seq_one_letter_code
_entity_poly.pdbx_strand_id
1 'polypeptide(L)'
;MQAVTRCLFDDLFYEARRLGASDVHLATDRAPAIRVDGVLRSMTSIPISEHALAELLDESVGCTTPSPASRSDCTFMLTEPLWGRTRFHWTHSRTGITCAIRLLPNECPTAKALGISQRLCELVLSSHGLLLIVGSTGSGKSTTLAALLAIAAAARYRKIVSLEQPIEFDLSHLPGSIEQRAIGTDVPTLHDGVFSALRSDPDVIAIGEVRSADDCNALLRAAETGHLVLATMHAADAASSIDRMLRSFPGDEAGIARTVLADVLIGVSAQKLVARPTGGRALESELLLATDAVRAIVRDGKCYQLRNAMTLGGSSGMKRFAGMQRYE
;
A
#
# COMPACT_ATOMS: atom_id res chain seq x y z
N MET A 1 6.59 14.75 28.18
CA MET A 1 6.54 16.04 27.43
C MET A 1 5.92 17.13 28.31
N GLN A 2 6.52 18.30 28.35
CA GLN A 2 5.92 19.43 29.07
C GLN A 2 4.59 19.81 28.39
N ALA A 3 3.58 20.24 29.15
CA ALA A 3 2.26 20.57 28.61
C ALA A 3 2.30 21.56 27.42
N VAL A 4 3.24 22.50 27.45
CA VAL A 4 3.44 23.50 26.38
C VAL A 4 3.93 22.86 25.09
N THR A 5 4.88 21.92 25.15
CA THR A 5 5.42 21.20 23.97
C THR A 5 4.34 20.32 23.35
N ARG A 6 3.54 19.65 24.18
CA ARG A 6 2.41 18.84 23.70
C ARG A 6 1.39 19.69 22.94
N CYS A 7 0.97 20.81 23.51
CA CYS A 7 0.02 21.72 22.87
C CYS A 7 0.52 22.24 21.51
N LEU A 8 1.82 22.54 21.41
CA LEU A 8 2.43 22.96 20.14
C LEU A 8 2.28 21.91 19.04
N PHE A 9 2.52 20.63 19.36
CA PHE A 9 2.40 19.56 18.36
C PHE A 9 0.93 19.21 18.08
N ASP A 10 0.05 19.27 19.06
CA ASP A 10 -1.39 19.08 18.87
C ASP A 10 -1.95 20.11 17.88
N ASP A 11 -1.61 21.38 18.04
CA ASP A 11 -2.01 22.45 17.12
C ASP A 11 -1.40 22.27 15.73
N LEU A 12 -0.14 21.87 15.67
CA LEU A 12 0.58 21.63 14.41
C LEU A 12 -0.08 20.50 13.59
N PHE A 13 -0.35 19.37 14.21
CA PHE A 13 -0.94 18.21 13.53
C PHE A 13 -2.41 18.44 13.17
N TYR A 14 -3.16 19.11 14.03
CA TYR A 14 -4.53 19.51 13.73
C TYR A 14 -4.59 20.39 12.49
N GLU A 15 -3.76 21.44 12.44
CA GLU A 15 -3.73 22.36 11.34
C GLU A 15 -3.21 21.70 10.04
N ALA A 16 -2.19 20.82 10.13
CA ALA A 16 -1.72 20.05 9.00
C ALA A 16 -2.84 19.19 8.38
N ARG A 17 -3.64 18.50 9.22
CA ARG A 17 -4.79 17.73 8.74
C ARG A 17 -5.88 18.62 8.15
N ARG A 18 -6.18 19.75 8.77
CA ARG A 18 -7.16 20.71 8.27
C ARG A 18 -6.79 21.24 6.87
N LEU A 19 -5.50 21.40 6.61
CA LEU A 19 -4.96 21.84 5.32
C LEU A 19 -4.84 20.69 4.29
N GLY A 20 -5.19 19.46 4.65
CA GLY A 20 -5.09 18.29 3.78
C GLY A 20 -3.65 17.87 3.49
N ALA A 21 -2.73 18.11 4.45
CA ALA A 21 -1.35 17.70 4.30
C ALA A 21 -1.22 16.16 4.26
N SER A 22 -0.35 15.66 3.40
CA SER A 22 0.04 14.25 3.37
C SER A 22 1.19 13.95 4.31
N ASP A 23 2.10 14.90 4.48
CA ASP A 23 3.30 14.73 5.30
C ASP A 23 3.61 16.03 6.06
N VAL A 24 4.17 15.87 7.27
CA VAL A 24 4.77 16.94 8.09
C VAL A 24 6.26 16.69 8.19
N HIS A 25 7.06 17.71 8.01
CA HIS A 25 8.52 17.65 8.10
C HIS A 25 8.99 18.58 9.20
N LEU A 26 9.68 18.00 10.19
CA LEU A 26 10.27 18.69 11.32
C LEU A 26 11.79 18.55 11.27
N ALA A 27 12.51 19.58 11.68
CA ALA A 27 13.96 19.53 11.82
C ALA A 27 14.42 20.50 12.92
N THR A 28 15.50 20.16 13.60
CA THR A 28 16.13 21.00 14.64
C THR A 28 16.34 22.42 14.11
N ASP A 29 15.90 23.40 14.88
CA ASP A 29 16.02 24.84 14.64
C ASP A 29 15.47 25.30 13.29
N ARG A 30 14.50 24.58 12.75
CA ARG A 30 13.77 24.92 11.53
C ARG A 30 12.26 25.02 11.78
N ALA A 31 11.63 25.90 11.02
CA ALA A 31 10.18 25.97 10.99
C ALA A 31 9.58 24.70 10.38
N PRO A 32 8.48 24.16 10.94
CA PRO A 32 7.73 23.05 10.37
C PRO A 32 7.33 23.28 8.92
N ALA A 33 7.44 22.25 8.10
CA ALA A 33 6.96 22.26 6.74
C ALA A 33 5.95 21.15 6.52
N ILE A 34 4.95 21.39 5.66
CA ILE A 34 3.93 20.40 5.29
C ILE A 34 3.92 20.19 3.79
N ARG A 35 3.53 18.99 3.38
CA ARG A 35 3.31 18.67 1.97
C ARG A 35 1.81 18.60 1.69
N VAL A 36 1.33 19.51 0.83
CA VAL A 36 -0.07 19.56 0.38
C VAL A 36 -0.09 19.43 -1.14
N ASP A 37 -0.85 18.47 -1.66
CA ASP A 37 -0.93 18.17 -3.11
C ASP A 37 0.44 17.98 -3.79
N GLY A 38 1.40 17.40 -3.05
CA GLY A 38 2.77 17.16 -3.52
C GLY A 38 3.71 18.37 -3.37
N VAL A 39 3.20 19.56 -3.03
CA VAL A 39 3.99 20.79 -2.86
C VAL A 39 4.38 20.96 -1.39
N LEU A 40 5.68 21.19 -1.13
CA LEU A 40 6.18 21.50 0.20
C LEU A 40 5.95 22.97 0.51
N ARG A 41 5.38 23.27 1.69
CA ARG A 41 5.08 24.64 2.17
C ARG A 41 5.52 24.79 3.61
N SER A 42 6.04 25.96 3.98
CA SER A 42 6.25 26.31 5.39
C SER A 42 4.89 26.50 6.08
N MET A 43 4.76 26.01 7.29
CA MET A 43 3.52 26.10 8.06
C MET A 43 3.52 27.28 9.03
N THR A 44 4.69 27.62 9.57
CA THR A 44 4.92 28.71 10.51
C THR A 44 6.34 29.25 10.30
N SER A 45 6.64 30.41 10.88
CA SER A 45 8.00 30.96 10.93
C SER A 45 8.76 30.61 12.22
N ILE A 46 8.10 29.92 13.18
CA ILE A 46 8.68 29.59 14.47
C ILE A 46 9.48 28.29 14.36
N PRO A 47 10.80 28.30 14.61
CA PRO A 47 11.62 27.10 14.62
C PRO A 47 11.25 26.18 15.80
N ILE A 48 11.38 24.86 15.60
CA ILE A 48 11.25 23.87 16.65
C ILE A 48 12.63 23.54 17.20
N SER A 49 12.81 23.68 18.53
CA SER A 49 14.08 23.37 19.17
C SER A 49 14.35 21.87 19.18
N GLU A 50 15.63 21.51 19.26
CA GLU A 50 16.04 20.09 19.40
C GLU A 50 15.41 19.45 20.62
N HIS A 51 15.32 20.18 21.74
CA HIS A 51 14.68 19.70 22.97
C HIS A 51 13.22 19.33 22.75
N ALA A 52 12.43 20.18 22.07
CA ALA A 52 11.04 19.89 21.76
C ALA A 52 10.86 18.67 20.85
N LEU A 53 11.75 18.50 19.86
CA LEU A 53 11.76 17.30 19.01
C LEU A 53 12.14 16.05 19.79
N ALA A 54 13.12 16.12 20.68
CA ALA A 54 13.50 15.00 21.53
C ALA A 54 12.37 14.59 22.48
N GLU A 55 11.69 15.56 23.10
CA GLU A 55 10.52 15.28 23.95
C GLU A 55 9.38 14.61 23.16
N LEU A 56 9.09 15.06 21.94
CA LEU A 56 8.10 14.44 21.06
C LEU A 56 8.43 12.98 20.78
N LEU A 57 9.70 12.69 20.49
CA LEU A 57 10.19 11.35 20.19
C LEU A 57 10.15 10.44 21.42
N ASP A 58 10.63 10.90 22.56
CA ASP A 58 10.65 10.11 23.80
C ASP A 58 9.23 9.71 24.24
N GLU A 59 8.25 10.60 24.09
CA GLU A 59 6.86 10.28 24.41
C GLU A 59 6.23 9.34 23.39
N SER A 60 6.57 9.53 22.09
CA SER A 60 5.97 8.78 21.00
C SER A 60 6.48 7.34 20.90
N VAL A 61 7.72 7.10 21.32
CA VAL A 61 8.42 5.82 21.11
C VAL A 61 8.17 4.82 22.26
N GLY A 62 7.81 5.30 23.46
CA GLY A 62 7.69 4.43 24.63
C GLY A 62 9.01 3.67 24.93
N CYS A 63 9.09 2.96 26.03
CA CYS A 63 10.33 2.28 26.50
C CYS A 63 10.85 1.10 25.63
N THR A 64 10.37 0.89 24.42
CA THR A 64 10.70 -0.30 23.61
C THR A 64 11.59 -0.04 22.40
N THR A 65 11.93 1.22 22.10
CA THR A 65 12.78 1.57 20.96
C THR A 65 14.12 2.17 21.41
N PRO A 66 15.16 2.15 20.55
CA PRO A 66 16.45 2.75 20.88
C PRO A 66 16.29 4.21 21.29
N SER A 67 16.89 4.60 22.41
CA SER A 67 16.95 5.99 22.87
C SER A 67 17.38 6.91 21.71
N PRO A 68 16.87 8.16 21.62
CA PRO A 68 17.38 9.17 20.69
C PRO A 68 18.92 9.30 20.69
N ALA A 69 19.57 8.94 21.79
CA ALA A 69 21.01 8.88 21.91
C ALA A 69 21.68 7.80 21.03
N SER A 70 20.96 6.80 20.52
CA SER A 70 21.56 5.69 19.75
C SER A 70 21.92 6.04 18.31
N ARG A 71 21.63 7.25 17.82
CA ARG A 71 21.90 7.75 16.46
C ARG A 71 21.43 6.83 15.30
N SER A 72 20.59 5.85 15.56
CA SER A 72 20.03 4.99 14.52
C SER A 72 18.71 5.57 13.98
N ASP A 73 18.48 5.40 12.70
CA ASP A 73 17.19 5.73 12.08
C ASP A 73 16.08 4.87 12.70
N CYS A 74 14.93 5.46 12.93
CA CYS A 74 13.77 4.74 13.47
C CYS A 74 12.50 5.08 12.69
N THR A 75 11.69 4.05 12.45
CA THR A 75 10.36 4.22 11.87
C THR A 75 9.35 3.53 12.77
N PHE A 76 8.30 4.25 13.18
CA PHE A 76 7.23 3.70 14.01
C PHE A 76 5.88 4.32 13.63
N MET A 77 4.82 3.66 14.10
CA MET A 77 3.44 4.13 13.95
C MET A 77 2.94 4.67 15.28
N LEU A 78 2.18 5.76 15.21
CA LEU A 78 1.50 6.33 16.37
C LEU A 78 0.03 6.59 16.01
N THR A 79 -0.85 6.29 16.96
CA THR A 79 -2.27 6.63 16.85
C THR A 79 -2.64 7.49 18.05
N GLU A 80 -2.96 8.73 17.80
CA GLU A 80 -3.32 9.72 18.82
C GLU A 80 -4.72 10.28 18.54
N PRO A 81 -5.52 10.57 19.57
CA PRO A 81 -6.88 11.08 19.36
C PRO A 81 -6.94 12.35 18.50
N LEU A 82 -5.99 13.28 18.69
CA LEU A 82 -5.96 14.56 17.96
C LEU A 82 -5.19 14.47 16.64
N TRP A 83 -4.16 13.65 16.57
CA TRP A 83 -3.31 13.54 15.36
C TRP A 83 -3.83 12.47 14.40
N GLY A 84 -4.67 11.54 14.90
CA GLY A 84 -5.04 10.34 14.18
C GLY A 84 -3.85 9.40 13.99
N ARG A 85 -3.91 8.57 12.96
CA ARG A 85 -2.82 7.64 12.64
C ARG A 85 -1.71 8.35 11.89
N THR A 86 -0.47 8.17 12.35
CA THR A 86 0.73 8.81 11.80
C THR A 86 1.87 7.80 11.71
N ARG A 87 2.70 7.93 10.68
CA ARG A 87 3.96 7.19 10.55
C ARG A 87 5.11 8.15 10.70
N PHE A 88 5.89 7.96 11.74
CA PHE A 88 7.10 8.71 12.01
C PHE A 88 8.31 8.00 11.37
N HIS A 89 9.15 8.77 10.72
CA HIS A 89 10.49 8.35 10.34
C HIS A 89 11.44 9.46 10.77
N TRP A 90 12.30 9.17 11.74
CA TRP A 90 13.26 10.11 12.25
C TRP A 90 14.68 9.63 12.04
N THR A 91 15.56 10.58 11.80
CA THR A 91 16.98 10.33 11.58
C THR A 91 17.81 11.44 12.24
N HIS A 92 19.07 11.13 12.53
CA HIS A 92 20.04 12.13 12.89
C HIS A 92 20.77 12.62 11.64
N SER A 93 20.83 13.95 11.49
CA SER A 93 21.59 14.62 10.44
C SER A 93 22.74 15.43 11.05
N ARG A 94 23.59 16.00 10.20
CA ARG A 94 24.65 16.90 10.67
C ARG A 94 24.13 18.13 11.42
N THR A 95 22.87 18.52 11.17
CA THR A 95 22.23 19.69 11.76
C THR A 95 21.29 19.37 12.91
N GLY A 96 21.31 18.16 13.44
CA GLY A 96 20.43 17.71 14.52
C GLY A 96 19.41 16.67 14.08
N ILE A 97 18.31 16.56 14.79
CA ILE A 97 17.22 15.62 14.52
C ILE A 97 16.37 16.11 13.36
N THR A 98 16.01 15.19 12.46
CA THR A 98 15.00 15.41 11.42
C THR A 98 13.91 14.34 11.51
N CYS A 99 12.65 14.72 11.29
CA CYS A 99 11.52 13.82 11.35
C CYS A 99 10.60 14.05 10.14
N ALA A 100 10.34 12.99 9.39
CA ALA A 100 9.32 12.95 8.35
C ALA A 100 8.11 12.18 8.87
N ILE A 101 6.97 12.83 8.96
CA ILE A 101 5.76 12.29 9.57
C ILE A 101 4.69 12.23 8.50
N ARG A 102 4.29 11.01 8.12
CA ARG A 102 3.15 10.81 7.21
C ARG A 102 1.86 10.78 7.98
N LEU A 103 0.91 11.60 7.56
CA LEU A 103 -0.45 11.64 8.10
C LEU A 103 -1.27 10.58 7.36
N LEU A 104 -1.61 9.49 8.05
CA LEU A 104 -2.42 8.41 7.47
C LEU A 104 -3.91 8.77 7.56
N PRO A 105 -4.72 8.34 6.60
CA PRO A 105 -6.17 8.48 6.70
C PRO A 105 -6.71 7.72 7.92
N ASN A 106 -7.69 8.28 8.60
CA ASN A 106 -8.36 7.61 9.72
C ASN A 106 -9.34 6.53 9.21
N GLU A 107 -9.97 6.80 8.07
CA GLU A 107 -10.94 5.90 7.46
C GLU A 107 -10.51 5.50 6.06
N CYS A 108 -10.87 4.28 5.67
CA CYS A 108 -10.68 3.81 4.31
C CYS A 108 -11.78 4.37 3.41
N PRO A 109 -11.46 5.13 2.35
CA PRO A 109 -12.47 5.58 1.39
C PRO A 109 -13.15 4.40 0.69
N THR A 110 -14.44 4.56 0.38
CA THR A 110 -15.16 3.52 -0.37
C THR A 110 -14.63 3.37 -1.80
N ALA A 111 -14.74 2.17 -2.37
CA ALA A 111 -14.33 1.92 -3.75
C ALA A 111 -15.01 2.88 -4.75
N LYS A 112 -16.28 3.24 -4.51
CA LYS A 112 -17.02 4.23 -5.31
C LYS A 112 -16.40 5.62 -5.23
N ALA A 113 -16.05 6.08 -4.05
CA ALA A 113 -15.40 7.39 -3.85
C ALA A 113 -14.02 7.46 -4.52
N LEU A 114 -13.30 6.34 -4.55
CA LEU A 114 -12.01 6.19 -5.23
C LEU A 114 -12.12 6.09 -6.76
N GLY A 115 -13.32 5.83 -7.30
CA GLY A 115 -13.50 5.58 -8.73
C GLY A 115 -13.00 4.20 -9.19
N ILE A 116 -12.94 3.23 -8.28
CA ILE A 116 -12.59 1.84 -8.59
C ILE A 116 -13.69 1.25 -9.46
N SER A 117 -13.31 0.57 -10.55
CA SER A 117 -14.27 -0.02 -11.47
C SER A 117 -15.09 -1.14 -10.81
N GLN A 118 -16.36 -1.25 -11.17
CA GLN A 118 -17.22 -2.33 -10.69
C GLN A 118 -16.62 -3.70 -11.01
N ARG A 119 -16.02 -3.86 -12.19
CA ARG A 119 -15.42 -5.13 -12.60
C ARG A 119 -14.28 -5.55 -11.65
N LEU A 120 -13.47 -4.61 -11.18
CA LEU A 120 -12.44 -4.90 -10.17
C LEU A 120 -13.05 -5.29 -8.82
N CYS A 121 -14.16 -4.63 -8.43
CA CYS A 121 -14.89 -4.98 -7.21
C CYS A 121 -15.51 -6.39 -7.29
N GLU A 122 -15.93 -6.84 -8.47
CA GLU A 122 -16.45 -8.19 -8.66
C GLU A 122 -15.38 -9.28 -8.48
N LEU A 123 -14.12 -9.00 -8.86
CA LEU A 123 -13.03 -9.99 -8.72
C LEU A 123 -12.76 -10.36 -7.26
N VAL A 124 -12.93 -9.46 -6.31
CA VAL A 124 -12.71 -9.74 -4.88
C VAL A 124 -13.82 -10.59 -4.24
N LEU A 125 -14.87 -10.87 -4.99
CA LEU A 125 -15.93 -11.79 -4.58
C LEU A 125 -15.63 -13.25 -4.93
N SER A 126 -14.55 -13.50 -5.69
CA SER A 126 -14.08 -14.84 -6.02
C SER A 126 -13.78 -15.65 -4.77
N SER A 127 -13.89 -16.96 -4.87
CA SER A 127 -13.56 -17.88 -3.78
C SER A 127 -12.05 -18.09 -3.66
N HIS A 128 -11.31 -18.00 -4.76
CA HIS A 128 -9.86 -18.24 -4.83
C HIS A 128 -9.24 -17.49 -6.01
N GLY A 129 -7.92 -17.43 -6.03
CA GLY A 129 -7.12 -16.88 -7.11
C GLY A 129 -6.30 -15.68 -6.69
N LEU A 130 -5.51 -15.14 -7.60
CA LEU A 130 -4.58 -14.03 -7.39
C LEU A 130 -5.06 -12.76 -8.09
N LEU A 131 -5.27 -11.70 -7.33
CA LEU A 131 -5.50 -10.35 -7.81
C LEU A 131 -4.31 -9.46 -7.47
N LEU A 132 -3.67 -8.88 -8.48
CA LEU A 132 -2.57 -7.94 -8.30
C LEU A 132 -3.06 -6.49 -8.46
N ILE A 133 -2.59 -5.62 -7.56
CA ILE A 133 -2.81 -4.18 -7.60
C ILE A 133 -1.44 -3.53 -7.77
N VAL A 134 -1.17 -2.95 -8.92
CA VAL A 134 0.18 -2.48 -9.25
C VAL A 134 0.22 -0.98 -9.58
N GLY A 135 1.38 -0.36 -9.42
CA GLY A 135 1.58 1.07 -9.69
C GLY A 135 2.84 1.59 -9.00
N SER A 136 3.21 2.81 -9.30
CA SER A 136 4.33 3.50 -8.65
C SER A 136 4.07 3.76 -7.16
N THR A 137 5.10 4.20 -6.43
CA THR A 137 4.93 4.71 -5.06
C THR A 137 3.98 5.91 -5.06
N GLY A 138 3.05 5.94 -4.10
CA GLY A 138 2.06 7.01 -4.00
C GLY A 138 0.93 6.94 -5.03
N SER A 139 0.78 5.84 -5.78
CA SER A 139 -0.34 5.65 -6.72
C SER A 139 -1.65 5.22 -6.06
N GLY A 140 -1.69 5.04 -4.73
CA GLY A 140 -2.89 4.67 -3.97
C GLY A 140 -3.14 3.17 -3.85
N LYS A 141 -2.13 2.31 -4.05
CA LYS A 141 -2.27 0.84 -3.97
C LYS A 141 -2.84 0.35 -2.64
N SER A 142 -2.27 0.81 -1.52
CA SER A 142 -2.73 0.43 -0.17
C SER A 142 -4.18 0.87 0.06
N THR A 143 -4.55 2.07 -0.41
CA THR A 143 -5.92 2.58 -0.31
C THR A 143 -6.90 1.73 -1.13
N THR A 144 -6.50 1.34 -2.35
CA THR A 144 -7.29 0.44 -3.20
C THR A 144 -7.40 -0.95 -2.56
N LEU A 145 -6.30 -1.51 -2.04
CA LEU A 145 -6.30 -2.80 -1.34
C LEU A 145 -7.28 -2.78 -0.16
N ALA A 146 -7.20 -1.76 0.71
CA ALA A 146 -8.09 -1.62 1.86
C ALA A 146 -9.58 -1.51 1.43
N ALA A 147 -9.88 -0.72 0.41
CA ALA A 147 -11.25 -0.59 -0.13
C ALA A 147 -11.78 -1.91 -0.71
N LEU A 148 -10.93 -2.70 -1.36
CA LEU A 148 -11.30 -4.01 -1.89
C LEU A 148 -11.51 -5.04 -0.78
N LEU A 149 -10.69 -5.01 0.27
CA LEU A 149 -10.87 -5.84 1.47
C LEU A 149 -12.19 -5.50 2.19
N ALA A 150 -12.56 -4.22 2.25
CA ALA A 150 -13.86 -3.82 2.81
C ALA A 150 -15.03 -4.41 2.01
N ILE A 151 -14.94 -4.47 0.67
CA ILE A 151 -15.95 -5.14 -0.17
C ILE A 151 -15.97 -6.64 0.10
N ALA A 152 -14.81 -7.30 0.15
CA ALA A 152 -14.70 -8.73 0.41
C ALA A 152 -15.29 -9.11 1.76
N ALA A 153 -15.04 -8.30 2.79
CA ALA A 153 -15.57 -8.46 4.14
C ALA A 153 -17.09 -8.26 4.21
N ALA A 154 -17.60 -7.21 3.54
CA ALA A 154 -19.04 -6.88 3.55
C ALA A 154 -19.91 -7.89 2.78
N ALA A 155 -19.36 -8.52 1.72
CA ALA A 155 -20.12 -9.43 0.87
C ALA A 155 -20.43 -10.77 1.55
N ARG A 156 -19.53 -11.26 2.39
CA ARG A 156 -19.64 -12.52 3.15
C ARG A 156 -18.84 -12.38 4.43
N TYR A 157 -19.28 -13.07 5.48
CA TYR A 157 -18.49 -13.19 6.71
C TYR A 157 -17.25 -14.04 6.39
N ARG A 158 -16.11 -13.37 6.16
CA ARG A 158 -14.84 -13.97 5.75
C ARG A 158 -13.79 -13.82 6.82
N LYS A 159 -12.87 -14.78 6.88
CA LYS A 159 -11.62 -14.62 7.60
C LYS A 159 -10.56 -14.05 6.68
N ILE A 160 -10.11 -12.83 7.00
CA ILE A 160 -9.12 -12.09 6.23
C ILE A 160 -7.85 -11.95 7.06
N VAL A 161 -6.71 -12.39 6.53
CA VAL A 161 -5.39 -12.15 7.11
C VAL A 161 -4.65 -11.17 6.22
N SER A 162 -4.26 -10.03 6.77
CA SER A 162 -3.47 -9.01 6.06
C SER A 162 -2.03 -8.96 6.60
N LEU A 163 -1.06 -8.92 5.69
CA LEU A 163 0.37 -8.86 5.96
C LEU A 163 0.93 -7.57 5.36
N GLU A 164 1.28 -6.60 6.20
CA GLU A 164 1.59 -5.24 5.77
C GLU A 164 2.88 -4.69 6.42
N GLN A 165 3.52 -3.73 5.76
CA GLN A 165 4.70 -3.06 6.31
C GLN A 165 4.75 -1.57 5.88
N PRO A 166 4.24 -0.67 6.72
CA PRO A 166 3.41 -0.89 7.92
C PRO A 166 1.92 -1.08 7.58
N ILE A 167 1.07 -1.37 8.59
CA ILE A 167 -0.39 -1.35 8.47
C ILE A 167 -0.84 0.10 8.28
N GLU A 168 -1.35 0.46 7.07
CA GLU A 168 -1.76 1.85 6.77
C GLU A 168 -3.20 2.15 7.19
N PHE A 169 -4.12 1.19 7.07
CA PHE A 169 -5.53 1.33 7.45
C PHE A 169 -5.89 0.36 8.56
N ASP A 170 -6.65 0.81 9.55
CA ASP A 170 -7.25 -0.09 10.52
C ASP A 170 -8.55 -0.67 9.94
N LEU A 171 -8.55 -1.98 9.73
CA LEU A 171 -9.68 -2.71 9.18
C LEU A 171 -10.44 -3.53 10.24
N SER A 172 -10.08 -3.42 11.51
CA SER A 172 -10.67 -4.20 12.61
C SER A 172 -12.18 -3.97 12.78
N HIS A 173 -12.68 -2.83 12.31
CA HIS A 173 -14.10 -2.45 12.36
C HIS A 173 -14.95 -3.10 11.25
N LEU A 174 -14.33 -3.72 10.24
CA LEU A 174 -15.04 -4.37 9.14
C LEU A 174 -15.75 -5.66 9.61
N PRO A 175 -16.84 -6.06 8.95
CA PRO A 175 -17.50 -7.34 9.25
C PRO A 175 -16.58 -8.52 8.92
N GLY A 176 -16.70 -9.61 9.68
CA GLY A 176 -15.86 -10.80 9.52
C GLY A 176 -14.80 -10.94 10.61
N SER A 177 -13.85 -11.84 10.38
CA SER A 177 -12.67 -12.03 11.23
C SER A 177 -11.46 -11.41 10.53
N ILE A 178 -11.12 -10.17 10.89
CA ILE A 178 -10.00 -9.44 10.27
C ILE A 178 -8.79 -9.51 11.18
N GLU A 179 -7.70 -10.04 10.67
CA GLU A 179 -6.42 -10.15 11.35
C GLU A 179 -5.34 -9.43 10.54
N GLN A 180 -4.84 -8.32 11.05
CA GLN A 180 -3.75 -7.55 10.43
C GLN A 180 -2.45 -7.80 11.18
N ARG A 181 -1.41 -8.20 10.47
CA ARG A 181 -0.08 -8.49 11.00
C ARG A 181 0.96 -7.58 10.36
N ALA A 182 1.71 -6.86 11.17
CA ALA A 182 2.81 -6.02 10.72
C ALA A 182 4.08 -6.87 10.51
N ILE A 183 4.62 -6.82 9.29
CA ILE A 183 5.88 -7.48 8.96
C ILE A 183 7.02 -6.74 9.66
N GLY A 184 7.91 -7.49 10.30
CA GLY A 184 9.00 -6.96 11.13
C GLY A 184 8.64 -6.77 12.60
N THR A 185 7.35 -6.82 12.95
CA THR A 185 6.86 -6.70 14.33
C THR A 185 6.12 -7.96 14.77
N ASP A 186 5.00 -8.28 14.09
CA ASP A 186 4.16 -9.43 14.44
C ASP A 186 4.61 -10.72 13.75
N VAL A 187 5.21 -10.57 12.57
CA VAL A 187 5.84 -11.67 11.80
C VAL A 187 7.20 -11.22 11.28
N PRO A 188 8.24 -12.09 11.28
CA PRO A 188 9.59 -11.67 10.89
C PRO A 188 9.68 -11.24 9.42
N THR A 189 9.11 -12.02 8.52
CA THR A 189 9.15 -11.82 7.07
C THR A 189 7.77 -12.01 6.44
N LEU A 190 7.59 -11.54 5.20
CA LEU A 190 6.37 -11.81 4.45
C LEU A 190 6.19 -13.32 4.21
N HIS A 191 7.26 -14.02 3.87
CA HIS A 191 7.25 -15.46 3.68
C HIS A 191 6.69 -16.19 4.93
N ASP A 192 7.26 -15.91 6.11
CA ASP A 192 6.80 -16.53 7.37
C ASP A 192 5.34 -16.17 7.67
N GLY A 193 4.97 -14.91 7.40
CA GLY A 193 3.61 -14.41 7.57
C GLY A 193 2.61 -15.17 6.70
N VAL A 194 2.91 -15.41 5.42
CA VAL A 194 2.05 -16.16 4.49
C VAL A 194 1.88 -17.60 4.97
N PHE A 195 2.99 -18.28 5.29
CA PHE A 195 2.90 -19.67 5.78
C PHE A 195 2.21 -19.78 7.14
N SER A 196 2.31 -18.77 7.99
CA SER A 196 1.51 -18.71 9.22
C SER A 196 0.04 -18.45 8.93
N ALA A 197 -0.28 -17.55 7.97
CA ALA A 197 -1.66 -17.28 7.56
C ALA A 197 -2.36 -18.54 7.04
N LEU A 198 -1.69 -19.34 6.19
CA LEU A 198 -2.24 -20.58 5.64
C LEU A 198 -2.67 -21.60 6.73
N ARG A 199 -2.10 -21.53 7.93
CA ARG A 199 -2.50 -22.36 9.08
C ARG A 199 -3.61 -21.74 9.93
N SER A 200 -4.06 -20.55 9.58
CA SER A 200 -5.09 -19.81 10.31
C SER A 200 -6.49 -19.91 9.68
N ASP A 201 -6.67 -20.81 8.70
CA ASP A 201 -7.93 -21.02 7.96
C ASP A 201 -8.50 -19.72 7.35
N PRO A 202 -7.73 -18.97 6.55
CA PRO A 202 -8.19 -17.73 5.95
C PRO A 202 -8.98 -17.98 4.65
N ASP A 203 -10.01 -17.19 4.40
CA ASP A 203 -10.65 -17.12 3.07
C ASP A 203 -9.86 -16.19 2.14
N VAL A 204 -9.26 -15.12 2.72
CA VAL A 204 -8.54 -14.08 1.98
C VAL A 204 -7.20 -13.81 2.66
N ILE A 205 -6.15 -13.78 1.86
CA ILE A 205 -4.82 -13.32 2.28
C ILE A 205 -4.50 -12.03 1.54
N ALA A 206 -4.30 -10.95 2.28
CA ALA A 206 -3.89 -9.67 1.71
C ALA A 206 -2.41 -9.43 1.95
N ILE A 207 -1.68 -9.02 0.92
CA ILE A 207 -0.24 -8.75 0.97
C ILE A 207 -0.01 -7.29 0.60
N GLY A 208 0.48 -6.51 1.58
CA GLY A 208 0.71 -5.07 1.45
C GLY A 208 1.65 -4.74 0.30
N GLU A 209 2.77 -5.46 0.15
CA GLU A 209 3.71 -5.27 -0.95
C GLU A 209 4.60 -6.48 -1.18
N VAL A 210 4.69 -6.92 -2.44
CA VAL A 210 5.60 -7.97 -2.93
C VAL A 210 6.86 -7.31 -3.48
N ARG A 211 8.03 -7.67 -2.92
CA ARG A 211 9.32 -7.01 -3.25
C ARG A 211 10.39 -7.96 -3.76
N SER A 212 10.36 -9.22 -3.36
CA SER A 212 11.40 -10.22 -3.63
C SER A 212 10.89 -11.43 -4.41
N ALA A 213 11.79 -12.27 -4.86
CA ALA A 213 11.47 -13.57 -5.44
C ALA A 213 10.77 -14.50 -4.42
N ASP A 214 11.25 -14.48 -3.17
CA ASP A 214 10.68 -15.28 -2.09
C ASP A 214 9.25 -14.85 -1.78
N ASP A 215 8.97 -13.54 -1.83
CA ASP A 215 7.61 -13.02 -1.69
C ASP A 215 6.70 -13.50 -2.83
N CYS A 216 7.21 -13.49 -4.08
CA CYS A 216 6.47 -13.99 -5.23
C CYS A 216 6.17 -15.48 -5.10
N ASN A 217 7.10 -16.27 -4.59
CA ASN A 217 6.91 -17.70 -4.37
C ASN A 217 5.85 -17.96 -3.28
N ALA A 218 5.95 -17.28 -2.15
CA ALA A 218 4.97 -17.38 -1.07
C ALA A 218 3.54 -17.00 -1.53
N LEU A 219 3.43 -15.92 -2.30
CA LEU A 219 2.18 -15.45 -2.91
C LEU A 219 1.55 -16.50 -3.85
N LEU A 220 2.33 -17.06 -4.77
CA LEU A 220 1.84 -18.08 -5.71
C LEU A 220 1.38 -19.33 -4.96
N ARG A 221 2.13 -19.80 -3.96
CA ARG A 221 1.74 -20.92 -3.12
C ARG A 221 0.43 -20.67 -2.38
N ALA A 222 0.22 -19.50 -1.81
CA ALA A 222 -1.02 -19.18 -1.14
C ALA A 222 -2.23 -19.21 -2.10
N ALA A 223 -2.06 -18.71 -3.32
CA ALA A 223 -3.11 -18.74 -4.33
C ALA A 223 -3.39 -20.16 -4.87
N GLU A 224 -2.34 -20.97 -5.04
CA GLU A 224 -2.43 -22.37 -5.50
C GLU A 224 -3.18 -23.27 -4.52
N THR A 225 -3.09 -22.98 -3.21
CA THR A 225 -3.79 -23.73 -2.16
C THR A 225 -5.26 -23.35 -2.01
N GLY A 226 -5.83 -22.58 -2.93
CA GLY A 226 -7.26 -22.33 -3.01
C GLY A 226 -7.75 -21.07 -2.27
N HIS A 227 -6.85 -20.19 -1.85
CA HIS A 227 -7.19 -18.94 -1.19
C HIS A 227 -7.38 -17.80 -2.20
N LEU A 228 -8.18 -16.81 -1.85
CA LEU A 228 -8.19 -15.53 -2.55
C LEU A 228 -7.03 -14.68 -2.04
N VAL A 229 -6.08 -14.38 -2.91
CA VAL A 229 -4.90 -13.57 -2.58
C VAL A 229 -4.98 -12.22 -3.28
N LEU A 230 -4.95 -11.14 -2.51
CA LEU A 230 -4.84 -9.78 -2.98
C LEU A 230 -3.44 -9.26 -2.65
N ALA A 231 -2.68 -8.82 -3.64
CA ALA A 231 -1.33 -8.34 -3.38
C ALA A 231 -1.03 -7.05 -4.11
N THR A 232 -0.20 -6.19 -3.50
CA THR A 232 0.33 -5.04 -4.24
C THR A 232 1.77 -5.26 -4.70
N MET A 233 2.13 -4.65 -5.83
CA MET A 233 3.49 -4.68 -6.36
C MET A 233 3.83 -3.37 -7.09
N HIS A 234 5.10 -3.03 -7.15
CA HIS A 234 5.57 -1.92 -7.99
C HIS A 234 5.71 -2.37 -9.44
N ALA A 235 4.91 -1.76 -10.33
CA ALA A 235 5.07 -1.90 -11.77
C ALA A 235 4.45 -0.69 -12.50
N ALA A 236 4.84 -0.46 -13.73
CA ALA A 236 4.33 0.66 -14.53
C ALA A 236 2.93 0.38 -15.11
N ASP A 237 2.67 -0.87 -15.50
CA ASP A 237 1.42 -1.34 -16.10
C ASP A 237 1.17 -2.82 -15.79
N ALA A 238 -0.01 -3.33 -16.15
CA ALA A 238 -0.42 -4.71 -15.85
C ALA A 238 0.47 -5.74 -16.54
N ALA A 239 0.85 -5.52 -17.80
CA ALA A 239 1.71 -6.45 -18.56
C ALA A 239 3.12 -6.52 -17.97
N SER A 240 3.70 -5.36 -17.61
CA SER A 240 5.04 -5.32 -17.03
C SER A 240 5.10 -5.91 -15.62
N SER A 241 4.00 -5.92 -14.88
CA SER A 241 3.96 -6.54 -13.56
C SER A 241 4.10 -8.06 -13.63
N ILE A 242 3.42 -8.70 -14.59
CA ILE A 242 3.51 -10.14 -14.85
C ILE A 242 4.92 -10.51 -15.29
N ASP A 243 5.47 -9.78 -16.27
CA ASP A 243 6.84 -10.00 -16.75
C ASP A 243 7.87 -9.87 -15.62
N ARG A 244 7.75 -8.81 -14.78
CA ARG A 244 8.62 -8.59 -13.63
C ARG A 244 8.53 -9.72 -12.61
N MET A 245 7.31 -10.17 -12.27
CA MET A 245 7.12 -11.29 -11.36
C MET A 245 7.79 -12.56 -11.88
N LEU A 246 7.59 -12.90 -13.16
CA LEU A 246 8.15 -14.10 -13.74
C LEU A 246 9.68 -14.05 -13.87
N ARG A 247 10.26 -12.88 -14.12
CA ARG A 247 11.72 -12.68 -14.16
C ARG A 247 12.40 -12.77 -12.82
N SER A 248 11.66 -12.69 -11.71
CA SER A 248 12.25 -12.85 -10.37
C SER A 248 12.64 -14.30 -10.07
N PHE A 249 12.07 -15.28 -10.80
CA PHE A 249 12.38 -16.69 -10.59
C PHE A 249 13.63 -17.13 -11.36
N PRO A 250 14.47 -18.00 -10.77
CA PRO A 250 15.58 -18.64 -11.49
C PRO A 250 15.10 -19.40 -12.73
N GLY A 251 16.00 -19.65 -13.69
CA GLY A 251 15.65 -20.18 -15.00
C GLY A 251 14.89 -21.52 -14.99
N ASP A 252 15.24 -22.43 -14.09
CA ASP A 252 14.59 -23.73 -13.90
C ASP A 252 13.23 -23.62 -13.20
N GLU A 253 13.03 -22.67 -12.31
CA GLU A 253 11.77 -22.43 -11.61
C GLU A 253 10.78 -21.57 -12.42
N ALA A 254 11.28 -20.75 -13.36
CA ALA A 254 10.46 -19.84 -14.14
C ALA A 254 9.34 -20.55 -14.94
N GLY A 255 9.57 -21.80 -15.38
CA GLY A 255 8.57 -22.61 -16.06
C GLY A 255 7.41 -22.99 -15.15
N ILE A 256 7.71 -23.39 -13.94
CA ILE A 256 6.71 -23.76 -12.91
C ILE A 256 5.93 -22.49 -12.51
N ALA A 257 6.64 -21.39 -12.21
CA ALA A 257 6.02 -20.14 -11.83
C ALA A 257 5.04 -19.61 -12.90
N ARG A 258 5.36 -19.73 -14.20
CA ARG A 258 4.45 -19.38 -15.31
C ARG A 258 3.18 -20.21 -15.30
N THR A 259 3.31 -21.51 -15.10
CA THR A 259 2.16 -22.43 -15.07
C THR A 259 1.25 -22.08 -13.89
N VAL A 260 1.80 -22.00 -12.68
CA VAL A 260 1.05 -21.67 -11.47
C VAL A 260 0.40 -20.29 -11.62
N LEU A 261 1.14 -19.26 -12.03
CA LEU A 261 0.58 -17.92 -12.22
C LEU A 261 -0.56 -17.91 -13.24
N ALA A 262 -0.40 -18.63 -14.37
CA ALA A 262 -1.46 -18.73 -15.37
C ALA A 262 -2.74 -19.37 -14.81
N ASP A 263 -2.62 -20.32 -13.91
CA ASP A 263 -3.77 -21.03 -13.33
C ASP A 263 -4.46 -20.21 -12.23
N VAL A 264 -3.70 -19.52 -11.37
CA VAL A 264 -4.27 -18.81 -10.22
C VAL A 264 -4.64 -17.35 -10.52
N LEU A 265 -4.07 -16.71 -11.54
CA LEU A 265 -4.32 -15.30 -11.84
C LEU A 265 -5.81 -15.08 -12.16
N ILE A 266 -6.44 -14.10 -11.51
CA ILE A 266 -7.80 -13.63 -11.84
C ILE A 266 -7.79 -12.25 -12.49
N GLY A 267 -6.83 -11.41 -12.14
CA GLY A 267 -6.67 -10.10 -12.77
C GLY A 267 -5.49 -9.30 -12.24
N VAL A 268 -5.18 -8.24 -12.97
CA VAL A 268 -4.20 -7.21 -12.56
C VAL A 268 -4.81 -5.84 -12.77
N SER A 269 -4.87 -5.05 -11.71
CA SER A 269 -5.23 -3.63 -11.78
C SER A 269 -3.97 -2.79 -11.66
N ALA A 270 -3.57 -2.11 -12.73
CA ALA A 270 -2.52 -1.11 -12.65
C ALA A 270 -3.13 0.27 -12.46
N GLN A 271 -2.48 1.12 -11.65
CA GLN A 271 -3.05 2.40 -11.25
C GLN A 271 -2.02 3.52 -11.12
N LYS A 272 -2.48 4.73 -11.39
CA LYS A 272 -1.76 5.99 -11.15
C LYS A 272 -2.74 7.07 -10.67
N LEU A 273 -2.24 8.05 -9.94
CA LEU A 273 -3.00 9.22 -9.56
C LEU A 273 -2.68 10.38 -10.49
N VAL A 274 -3.70 10.94 -11.11
CA VAL A 274 -3.60 12.10 -12.01
C VAL A 274 -4.20 13.34 -11.33
N ALA A 275 -3.60 14.49 -11.54
CA ALA A 275 -4.13 15.76 -11.04
C ALA A 275 -5.50 16.07 -11.67
N ARG A 276 -6.43 16.58 -10.87
CA ARG A 276 -7.72 17.09 -11.36
C ARG A 276 -7.61 18.60 -11.65
N PRO A 277 -8.26 19.11 -12.69
CA PRO A 277 -8.31 20.56 -12.94
C PRO A 277 -8.91 21.35 -11.77
N THR A 278 -9.80 20.74 -11.00
CA THR A 278 -10.48 21.33 -9.82
C THR A 278 -9.70 21.17 -8.51
N GLY A 279 -8.45 20.72 -8.57
CA GLY A 279 -7.63 20.37 -7.42
C GLY A 279 -7.82 18.91 -6.95
N GLY A 280 -6.86 18.41 -6.19
CA GLY A 280 -6.81 17.02 -5.75
C GLY A 280 -6.38 16.07 -6.87
N ARG A 281 -6.55 14.75 -6.63
CA ARG A 281 -6.11 13.68 -7.54
C ARG A 281 -7.25 12.72 -7.85
N ALA A 282 -7.23 12.14 -9.04
CA ALA A 282 -8.14 11.07 -9.47
C ALA A 282 -7.37 9.79 -9.75
N LEU A 283 -8.02 8.66 -9.48
CA LEU A 283 -7.49 7.36 -9.85
C LEU A 283 -7.70 7.14 -11.36
N GLU A 284 -6.62 6.93 -12.09
CA GLU A 284 -6.65 6.34 -13.42
C GLU A 284 -6.16 4.89 -13.31
N SER A 285 -6.94 3.95 -13.82
CA SER A 285 -6.64 2.53 -13.71
C SER A 285 -6.72 1.81 -15.04
N GLU A 286 -5.88 0.80 -15.17
CA GLU A 286 -5.85 -0.21 -16.20
C GLU A 286 -6.28 -1.53 -15.57
N LEU A 287 -7.04 -2.37 -16.29
CA LEU A 287 -7.49 -3.67 -15.79
C LEU A 287 -7.23 -4.75 -16.83
N LEU A 288 -6.42 -5.73 -16.49
CA LEU A 288 -6.22 -6.97 -17.21
C LEU A 288 -7.02 -8.07 -16.49
N LEU A 289 -7.80 -8.83 -17.24
CA LEU A 289 -8.54 -10.01 -16.75
C LEU A 289 -7.88 -11.28 -17.26
N ALA A 290 -7.80 -12.30 -16.41
CA ALA A 290 -7.18 -13.57 -16.75
C ALA A 290 -8.14 -14.46 -17.58
N THR A 291 -8.42 -14.04 -18.81
CA THR A 291 -9.11 -14.88 -19.82
C THR A 291 -8.23 -16.03 -20.26
N ASP A 292 -8.80 -17.05 -20.92
CA ASP A 292 -8.03 -18.20 -21.44
C ASP A 292 -6.88 -17.76 -22.35
N ALA A 293 -7.10 -16.72 -23.17
CA ALA A 293 -6.05 -16.14 -24.01
C ALA A 293 -4.91 -15.52 -23.18
N VAL A 294 -5.24 -14.79 -22.10
CA VAL A 294 -4.23 -14.22 -21.20
C VAL A 294 -3.48 -15.32 -20.47
N ARG A 295 -4.17 -16.34 -19.95
CA ARG A 295 -3.55 -17.51 -19.30
C ARG A 295 -2.58 -18.25 -20.23
N ALA A 296 -2.97 -18.46 -21.49
CA ALA A 296 -2.10 -19.07 -22.50
C ALA A 296 -0.83 -18.23 -22.75
N ILE A 297 -0.98 -16.91 -22.90
CA ILE A 297 0.15 -15.97 -23.08
C ILE A 297 1.12 -16.02 -21.88
N VAL A 298 0.59 -16.06 -20.65
CA VAL A 298 1.41 -16.15 -19.42
C VAL A 298 2.14 -17.48 -19.36
N ARG A 299 1.46 -18.60 -19.62
CA ARG A 299 2.03 -19.96 -19.62
C ARG A 299 3.15 -20.10 -20.64
N ASP A 300 2.98 -19.53 -21.84
CA ASP A 300 3.98 -19.51 -22.89
C ASP A 300 5.14 -18.54 -22.61
N GLY A 301 5.04 -17.66 -21.62
CA GLY A 301 6.04 -16.64 -21.33
C GLY A 301 6.08 -15.48 -22.33
N LYS A 302 5.03 -15.32 -23.15
CA LYS A 302 4.93 -14.28 -24.19
C LYS A 302 4.32 -12.98 -23.68
N CYS A 303 4.75 -12.51 -22.50
CA CYS A 303 4.15 -11.35 -21.80
C CYS A 303 4.05 -10.07 -22.65
N TYR A 304 4.89 -9.91 -23.68
CA TYR A 304 4.81 -8.80 -24.64
C TYR A 304 3.48 -8.76 -25.41
N GLN A 305 2.75 -9.88 -25.51
CA GLN A 305 1.45 -9.96 -26.18
C GLN A 305 0.28 -9.51 -25.28
N LEU A 306 0.48 -9.41 -23.97
CA LEU A 306 -0.58 -9.06 -23.03
C LEU A 306 -1.25 -7.71 -23.34
N ARG A 307 -0.46 -6.72 -23.78
CA ARG A 307 -1.02 -5.40 -24.15
C ARG A 307 -1.98 -5.49 -25.33
N ASN A 308 -1.71 -6.36 -26.30
CA ASN A 308 -2.61 -6.60 -27.42
C ASN A 308 -3.87 -7.36 -26.96
N ALA A 309 -3.70 -8.38 -26.11
CA ALA A 309 -4.84 -9.10 -25.51
C ALA A 309 -5.76 -8.17 -24.74
N MET A 310 -5.23 -7.21 -23.99
CA MET A 310 -6.03 -6.20 -23.28
C MET A 310 -6.81 -5.29 -24.25
N THR A 311 -6.21 -4.90 -25.37
CA THR A 311 -6.90 -4.07 -26.38
C THR A 311 -8.06 -4.82 -26.99
N LEU A 312 -7.91 -6.11 -27.28
CA LEU A 312 -8.97 -6.96 -27.80
C LEU A 312 -10.03 -7.33 -26.75
N GLY A 313 -9.64 -7.37 -25.48
CA GLY A 313 -10.47 -7.76 -24.34
C GLY A 313 -11.40 -6.64 -23.81
N GLY A 314 -11.55 -5.53 -24.51
CA GLY A 314 -12.40 -4.41 -24.06
C GLY A 314 -13.86 -4.83 -23.80
N SER A 315 -14.44 -5.69 -24.62
CA SER A 315 -15.80 -6.25 -24.45
C SER A 315 -15.93 -7.11 -23.18
N SER A 316 -14.83 -7.69 -22.69
CA SER A 316 -14.79 -8.46 -21.43
C SER A 316 -14.60 -7.56 -20.19
N GLY A 317 -14.48 -6.24 -20.37
CA GLY A 317 -14.24 -5.29 -19.28
C GLY A 317 -12.76 -5.01 -19.02
N MET A 318 -11.83 -5.46 -19.85
CA MET A 318 -10.44 -5.02 -19.80
C MET A 318 -10.34 -3.56 -20.19
N LYS A 319 -9.40 -2.86 -19.56
CA LYS A 319 -9.17 -1.44 -19.83
C LYS A 319 -7.67 -1.17 -19.81
N ARG A 320 -7.18 -0.40 -20.76
CA ARG A 320 -5.82 0.15 -20.75
C ARG A 320 -5.82 1.59 -20.24
N PHE A 321 -4.68 2.06 -19.77
CA PHE A 321 -4.51 3.49 -19.54
C PHE A 321 -4.86 4.26 -20.82
N ALA A 322 -5.59 5.36 -20.68
CA ALA A 322 -5.73 6.30 -21.77
C ALA A 322 -4.33 6.73 -22.19
N GLY A 323 -3.96 6.49 -23.45
CA GLY A 323 -2.67 6.96 -23.97
C GLY A 323 -2.54 8.46 -23.63
N MET A 324 -1.30 8.90 -23.31
CA MET A 324 -1.08 10.34 -23.16
C MET A 324 -1.62 11.05 -24.41
N GLN A 325 -2.79 11.67 -24.31
CA GLN A 325 -3.08 12.79 -25.20
C GLN A 325 -2.05 13.83 -24.82
N ARG A 326 -1.05 14.02 -25.68
CA ARG A 326 -0.21 15.19 -25.61
C ARG A 326 -1.16 16.37 -25.76
N TYR A 327 -1.39 17.08 -24.67
CA TYR A 327 -1.91 18.42 -24.74
C TYR A 327 -0.77 19.24 -25.36
N GLU A 328 -0.86 19.50 -26.67
CA GLU A 328 -0.09 20.52 -27.36
C GLU A 328 -0.53 21.90 -26.88
#